data_9fc11d42335573773642c65407a6d442
#
_entry.id   9fc11d42335573773642c65407a6d442
#
_cell.length_a   1.000
_cell.length_b   1.000
_cell.length_c   1.000
_cell.angle_alpha   90.00
_cell.angle_beta   90.00
_cell.angle_gamma   90.00
#
_symmetry.space_group_name_H-M   'P 1'
#
loop_
_entity.id
_entity.type
_entity.pdbx_description
1 polymer ?
#
loop_
_entity_poly.entity_id
_entity_poly.type
_entity_poly.pdbx_seq_one_letter_code
_entity_poly.pdbx_strand_id
1 'polypeptide(L)' 'VDVVLVRAGAAALEDFEHKGLVRAQGETWTAVSASPVRAGQRLKIRKVDGLTLEVEPAAPDPGDIR' A
#
# COMPACT_ATOMS: atom_id res chain seq x y z
N VAL A 1 6.59 16.36 -2.43
CA VAL A 1 6.60 14.94 -2.34
C VAL A 1 6.65 14.50 -0.91
N ASP A 2 5.87 13.54 -0.61
CA ASP A 2 5.76 13.12 0.76
C ASP A 2 6.61 11.89 0.98
N VAL A 3 7.85 12.11 1.28
CA VAL A 3 8.79 11.03 1.49
C VAL A 3 8.39 10.21 2.71
N VAL A 4 7.86 10.87 3.72
CA VAL A 4 7.47 10.16 4.93
C VAL A 4 6.34 9.18 4.63
N LEU A 5 5.38 9.61 3.82
CA LEU A 5 4.26 8.75 3.45
C LEU A 5 4.77 7.52 2.69
N VAL A 6 5.65 7.73 1.75
CA VAL A 6 6.17 6.62 0.96
C VAL A 6 6.91 5.64 1.85
N ARG A 7 7.68 6.13 2.80
CA ARG A 7 8.45 5.23 3.65
C ARG A 7 7.59 4.51 4.68
N ALA A 8 6.51 5.14 5.11
CA ALA A 8 5.66 4.54 6.11
C ALA A 8 4.87 3.36 5.56
N GLY A 9 4.59 3.38 4.27
CA GLY A 9 3.79 2.31 3.70
C GLY A 9 2.33 2.47 4.03
N ALA A 10 1.56 1.46 3.71
CA ALA A 10 0.13 1.48 3.92
C ALA A 10 -0.38 0.11 4.28
N ALA A 11 -1.61 0.04 4.75
CA ALA A 11 -2.26 -1.23 5.04
C ALA A 11 -3.60 -1.23 4.33
N ALA A 12 -3.93 -2.34 3.69
CA ALA A 12 -5.19 -2.45 2.98
C ALA A 12 -6.34 -2.50 3.97
N LEU A 13 -7.40 -1.76 3.67
CA LEU A 13 -8.59 -1.78 4.50
C LEU A 13 -9.62 -2.79 4.00
N GLU A 14 -9.43 -3.28 2.80
CA GLU A 14 -10.36 -4.22 2.20
C GLU A 14 -9.62 -5.04 1.16
N ASP A 15 -10.24 -6.13 0.73
CA ASP A 15 -9.67 -6.91 -0.36
C ASP A 15 -9.92 -6.16 -1.65
N PHE A 16 -8.92 -6.06 -2.51
CA PHE A 16 -9.16 -5.48 -3.83
C PHE A 16 -8.11 -6.00 -4.81
N GLU A 17 -8.43 -5.91 -6.09
CA GLU A 17 -7.51 -6.39 -7.11
C GLU A 17 -6.81 -5.27 -7.84
N HIS A 18 -7.48 -4.18 -8.08
CA HIS A 18 -6.88 -3.09 -8.83
C HIS A 18 -6.95 -1.78 -8.08
N LYS A 19 -8.03 -1.53 -7.40
CA LYS A 19 -8.25 -0.27 -6.73
C LYS A 19 -9.07 -0.48 -5.48
N GLY A 20 -8.68 0.12 -4.42
CA GLY A 20 -9.39 -0.02 -3.15
C GLY A 20 -8.90 0.98 -2.15
N LEU A 21 -9.31 0.79 -0.91
CA LEU A 21 -8.97 1.73 0.15
C LEU A 21 -7.85 1.16 1.02
N VAL A 22 -6.95 2.03 1.38
CA VAL A 22 -5.85 1.67 2.26
C VAL A 22 -5.73 2.74 3.33
N ARG A 23 -5.05 2.40 4.39
CA ARG A 23 -4.77 3.36 5.45
C ARG A 23 -3.29 3.69 5.41
N ALA A 24 -2.98 4.97 5.39
CA ALA A 24 -1.61 5.43 5.42
C ALA A 24 -1.56 6.70 6.25
N GLN A 25 -0.61 6.78 7.18
CA GLN A 25 -0.45 7.96 8.02
C GLN A 25 -1.72 8.32 8.78
N GLY A 26 -2.47 7.30 9.18
CA GLY A 26 -3.69 7.53 9.95
C GLY A 26 -4.87 8.01 9.13
N GLU A 27 -4.73 8.05 7.83
CA GLU A 27 -5.80 8.51 6.94
C GLU A 27 -6.14 7.45 5.93
N THR A 28 -7.35 7.53 5.40
CA THR A 28 -7.81 6.59 4.39
C THR A 28 -7.50 7.17 3.01
N TRP A 29 -6.92 6.35 2.17
CA TRP A 29 -6.54 6.77 0.82
C TRP A 29 -7.09 5.78 -0.18
N THR A 30 -7.37 6.27 -1.39
CA THR A 30 -7.62 5.39 -2.50
C THR A 30 -6.27 4.93 -3.02
N ALA A 31 -6.16 3.64 -3.31
CA ALA A 31 -4.90 3.10 -3.82
C ALA A 31 -5.16 2.23 -5.03
N VAL A 32 -4.16 2.16 -5.88
CA VAL A 32 -4.20 1.26 -7.04
C VAL A 32 -3.04 0.30 -6.90
N SER A 33 -3.26 -0.92 -7.34
CA SER A 33 -2.25 -1.95 -7.25
C SER A 33 -2.30 -2.81 -8.49
N ALA A 34 -1.17 -3.32 -8.90
CA ALA A 34 -1.12 -4.23 -10.03
C ALA A 34 -1.40 -5.67 -9.63
N SER A 35 -1.43 -5.95 -8.33
CA SER A 35 -1.63 -7.30 -7.82
C SER A 35 -2.78 -7.32 -6.85
N PRO A 36 -3.44 -8.47 -6.68
CA PRO A 36 -4.51 -8.58 -5.70
C PRO A 36 -3.99 -8.31 -4.29
N VAL A 37 -4.81 -7.68 -3.48
CA VAL A 37 -4.46 -7.29 -2.13
C VAL A 37 -5.57 -7.75 -1.21
N ARG A 38 -5.22 -8.17 -0.02
CA ARG A 38 -6.19 -8.60 0.97
C ARG A 38 -6.27 -7.61 2.11
N ALA A 39 -7.44 -7.55 2.72
CA ALA A 39 -7.65 -6.67 3.87
C ALA A 39 -6.60 -6.97 4.94
N GLY A 40 -6.03 -5.92 5.48
CA GLY A 40 -5.01 -6.07 6.51
C GLY A 40 -3.62 -6.29 5.97
N GLN A 41 -3.48 -6.49 4.68
CA GLN A 41 -2.19 -6.74 4.10
C GLN A 41 -1.36 -5.47 4.10
N ARG A 42 -0.08 -5.61 4.40
CA ARG A 42 0.83 -4.46 4.39
C ARG A 42 1.24 -4.17 2.96
N LEU A 43 1.27 -2.90 2.62
CA LEU A 43 1.55 -2.47 1.27
C LEU A 43 2.68 -1.47 1.27
N LYS A 44 3.43 -1.47 0.17
CA LYS A 44 4.49 -0.52 -0.04
C LYS A 44 3.99 0.53 -1.01
N ILE A 45 4.14 1.79 -0.67
CA ILE A 45 3.70 2.87 -1.53
C ILE A 45 4.81 3.15 -2.53
N ARG A 46 4.47 3.06 -3.80
CA ARG A 46 5.45 3.31 -4.87
C ARG A 46 5.39 4.73 -5.34
N LYS A 47 4.22 5.33 -5.32
CA LYS A 47 4.05 6.66 -5.87
C LYS A 47 2.82 7.28 -5.26
N VAL A 48 2.85 8.59 -5.09
CA VAL A 48 1.70 9.35 -4.64
C VAL A 48 1.29 10.24 -5.80
N ASP A 49 0.04 10.12 -6.23
CA ASP A 49 -0.46 10.88 -7.35
C ASP A 49 -1.73 11.57 -6.88
N GLY A 50 -1.60 12.81 -6.45
CA GLY A 50 -2.74 13.54 -5.91
C GLY A 50 -3.23 12.85 -4.65
N LEU A 51 -4.46 12.38 -4.68
CA LEU A 51 -5.06 11.70 -3.55
C LEU A 51 -5.06 10.19 -3.73
N THR A 52 -4.38 9.69 -4.74
CA THR A 52 -4.32 8.27 -5.03
C THR A 52 -2.91 7.79 -4.79
N LEU A 53 -2.79 6.63 -4.15
CA LEU A 53 -1.50 6.02 -3.93
C LEU A 53 -1.32 4.86 -4.89
N GLU A 54 -0.12 4.73 -5.44
CA GLU A 54 0.21 3.56 -6.23
C GLU A 54 0.98 2.63 -5.30
N VAL A 55 0.41 1.46 -5.04
CA VAL A 55 0.99 0.56 -4.05
C VAL A 55 1.25 -0.81 -4.64
N GLU A 56 2.05 -1.57 -3.93
CA GLU A 56 2.29 -2.96 -4.28
C GLU A 56 2.34 -3.74 -2.97
N PRO A 57 2.03 -5.03 -3.00
CA PRO A 57 2.13 -5.83 -1.78
C PRO A 57 3.54 -5.77 -1.26
N ALA A 58 3.69 -5.52 0.02
CA ALA A 58 4.98 -5.56 0.63
C ALA A 58 5.40 -7.01 0.68
N ALA A 59 6.45 -7.34 0.01
CA ALA A 59 6.89 -8.71 -0.05
C ALA A 59 7.28 -9.19 1.33
N PRO A 60 6.99 -10.41 1.66
CA PRO A 60 7.53 -10.98 2.87
C PRO A 60 9.01 -10.92 2.70
N ASP A 61 9.67 -10.64 3.73
CA ASP A 61 11.07 -10.45 3.62
C ASP A 61 11.75 -11.72 3.21
N PRO A 62 12.31 -11.75 2.06
CA PRO A 62 12.98 -12.96 1.64
C PRO A 62 14.20 -13.23 2.43
N GLY A 63 14.73 -12.23 3.00
CA GLY A 63 15.89 -12.43 3.79
C GLY A 63 15.56 -13.08 5.07
N ASP A 64 14.34 -12.94 5.43
CA ASP A 64 13.95 -13.55 6.63
C ASP A 64 13.93 -14.97 6.43
N ILE A 65 14.04 -15.39 5.28
CA ILE A 65 14.06 -16.69 5.08
C ILE A 65 15.32 -17.16 5.19
N ARG A 66 15.68 -16.88 5.39
CA ARG A 66 16.75 -17.36 5.29
C ARG A 66 17.37 -17.29 5.90
#